data_15522687294aae851f120eacc8fde0e7
#
_entry.id   15522687294aae851f120eacc8fde0e7
#
_cell.length_a   1.000
_cell.length_b   1.000
_cell.length_c   1.000
_cell.angle_alpha   90.00
_cell.angle_beta   90.00
_cell.angle_gamma   90.00
#
_symmetry.space_group_name_H-M   'P 1'
#
loop_
_entity.id
_entity.type
_entity.pdbx_description
1 polymer ?
#
loop_
_entity_poly.entity_id
_entity_poly.type
_entity_poly.pdbx_seq_one_letter_code
_entity_poly.pdbx_strand_id
1 'polypeptide(L)'
;MTEIYTITDKDMTLKSDWKAYLDGKEMINEVYDKERYIRISDDYENDIIGTWEGKVTSSEDEHTDGELHRWEYKANGTYVYYSKENDEWKASNDVMADYFVDGILLCTRWKKTIDSNELREWWEIESIKDGVMKWKALRMREDGTTYTATFEMTKVK
;
A
#
# COMPACT_ATOMS: atom_id res chain seq x y z
N MET A 1 -23.73 5.74 -17.20
CA MET A 1 -22.73 6.39 -18.09
C MET A 1 -21.72 7.09 -17.22
N THR A 2 -20.42 6.97 -17.50
CA THR A 2 -19.36 7.68 -16.76
C THR A 2 -18.84 8.79 -17.66
N GLU A 3 -18.75 10.00 -17.15
CA GLU A 3 -18.23 11.16 -17.89
C GLU A 3 -17.17 11.90 -17.07
N ILE A 4 -16.21 12.52 -17.75
CA ILE A 4 -15.26 13.42 -17.10
C ILE A 4 -16.00 14.71 -16.80
N TYR A 5 -16.14 15.03 -15.51
CA TYR A 5 -16.81 16.24 -15.04
C TYR A 5 -15.85 17.44 -15.03
N THR A 6 -14.66 17.24 -14.51
CA THR A 6 -13.57 18.25 -14.54
C THR A 6 -12.25 17.55 -14.70
N ILE A 7 -11.30 18.22 -15.34
CA ILE A 7 -9.90 17.81 -15.41
C ILE A 7 -9.00 19.03 -15.26
N THR A 8 -8.00 18.92 -14.43
CA THR A 8 -6.94 19.92 -14.21
C THR A 8 -5.58 19.27 -14.34
N ASP A 9 -4.51 20.05 -14.20
CA ASP A 9 -3.14 19.49 -14.19
C ASP A 9 -2.87 18.58 -12.98
N LYS A 10 -3.70 18.71 -11.93
CA LYS A 10 -3.49 18.01 -10.65
C LYS A 10 -4.50 16.90 -10.38
N ASP A 11 -5.70 17.07 -10.85
CA ASP A 11 -6.78 16.13 -10.55
C ASP A 11 -7.82 16.00 -11.68
N MET A 12 -8.60 14.96 -11.59
CA MET A 12 -9.74 14.70 -12.45
C MET A 12 -10.92 14.28 -11.57
N THR A 13 -12.10 14.78 -11.90
CA THR A 13 -13.34 14.34 -11.27
C THR A 13 -14.20 13.62 -12.30
N LEU A 14 -14.67 12.44 -11.96
CA LEU A 14 -15.62 11.69 -12.75
C LEU A 14 -17.00 11.79 -12.11
N LYS A 15 -18.02 11.79 -12.97
CA LYS A 15 -19.42 11.62 -12.58
C LYS A 15 -19.95 10.35 -13.25
N SER A 16 -20.51 9.47 -12.46
CA SER A 16 -21.10 8.22 -12.95
C SER A 16 -22.58 8.16 -12.62
N ASP A 17 -23.38 8.07 -13.66
CA ASP A 17 -24.79 7.71 -13.54
C ASP A 17 -24.95 6.28 -14.04
N TRP A 18 -25.39 5.38 -13.18
CA TRP A 18 -25.73 4.03 -13.60
C TRP A 18 -27.08 3.62 -13.02
N LYS A 19 -27.81 2.84 -13.79
CA LYS A 19 -29.09 2.28 -13.41
C LYS A 19 -28.97 0.79 -13.35
N ALA A 20 -29.39 0.20 -12.24
CA ALA A 20 -29.55 -1.24 -12.13
C ALA A 20 -31.02 -1.63 -12.27
N TYR A 21 -31.26 -2.75 -12.89
CA TYR A 21 -32.57 -3.34 -13.04
C TYR A 21 -32.57 -4.73 -12.38
N LEU A 22 -33.56 -4.99 -11.55
CA LEU A 22 -33.81 -6.31 -11.00
C LEU A 22 -35.26 -6.70 -11.41
N ASP A 23 -35.38 -7.87 -12.06
CA ASP A 23 -36.67 -8.38 -12.56
C ASP A 23 -37.44 -7.35 -13.43
N GLY A 24 -36.72 -6.61 -14.26
CA GLY A 24 -37.28 -5.58 -15.14
C GLY A 24 -37.73 -4.28 -14.44
N LYS A 25 -37.49 -4.17 -13.13
CA LYS A 25 -37.74 -2.94 -12.37
C LYS A 25 -36.46 -2.16 -12.20
N GLU A 26 -36.54 -0.85 -12.48
CA GLU A 26 -35.43 0.05 -12.20
C GLU A 26 -35.23 0.13 -10.68
N MET A 27 -34.03 -0.22 -10.24
CA MET A 27 -33.57 0.01 -8.87
C MET A 27 -33.02 1.43 -8.81
N ILE A 28 -33.54 2.24 -7.90
CA ILE A 28 -32.92 3.52 -7.61
C ILE A 28 -31.63 3.22 -6.85
N ASN A 29 -30.50 3.33 -7.52
CA ASN A 29 -29.21 3.27 -6.86
C ASN A 29 -28.82 4.67 -6.43
N GLU A 30 -28.09 4.71 -5.30
CA GLU A 30 -27.45 5.95 -4.88
C GLU A 30 -26.54 6.43 -6.02
N VAL A 31 -26.72 7.70 -6.38
CA VAL A 31 -25.88 8.35 -7.38
C VAL A 31 -24.49 8.45 -6.79
N TYR A 32 -23.51 7.80 -7.42
CA TYR A 32 -22.10 8.08 -7.13
C TYR A 32 -21.81 9.51 -7.61
N ASP A 33 -21.92 10.46 -6.69
CA ASP A 33 -21.95 11.86 -7.07
C ASP A 33 -20.64 12.31 -7.71
N LYS A 34 -19.48 11.92 -7.20
CA LYS A 34 -18.20 12.29 -7.80
C LYS A 34 -17.06 11.42 -7.25
N GLU A 35 -16.34 10.80 -8.16
CA GLU A 35 -15.05 10.20 -7.84
C GLU A 35 -13.95 11.19 -8.20
N ARG A 36 -13.06 11.47 -7.26
CA ARG A 36 -11.92 12.34 -7.48
C ARG A 36 -10.64 11.51 -7.61
N TYR A 37 -9.95 11.74 -8.70
CA TYR A 37 -8.64 11.16 -8.98
C TYR A 37 -7.58 12.24 -8.91
N ILE A 38 -6.48 11.96 -8.23
CA ILE A 38 -5.34 12.87 -8.13
C ILE A 38 -4.27 12.34 -9.10
N ARG A 39 -3.69 13.24 -9.87
CA ARG A 39 -2.56 12.88 -10.75
C ARG A 39 -1.35 12.56 -9.88
N ILE A 40 -0.84 11.36 -10.02
CA ILE A 40 0.42 10.95 -9.42
C ILE A 40 1.54 11.53 -10.27
N SER A 41 2.46 12.27 -9.64
CA SER A 41 3.62 12.89 -10.30
C SER A 41 4.94 12.24 -9.90
N ASP A 42 4.95 11.56 -8.75
CA ASP A 42 6.14 10.94 -8.20
C ASP A 42 6.20 9.46 -8.61
N ASP A 43 7.42 8.98 -8.83
CA ASP A 43 7.72 7.59 -9.15
C ASP A 43 8.90 7.13 -8.31
N TYR A 44 8.64 6.16 -7.45
CA TYR A 44 9.62 5.67 -6.48
C TYR A 44 10.20 4.29 -6.84
N GLU A 45 9.99 3.80 -8.07
CA GLU A 45 10.46 2.47 -8.50
C GLU A 45 11.94 2.25 -8.22
N ASN A 46 12.78 3.26 -8.49
CA ASN A 46 14.22 3.16 -8.27
C ASN A 46 14.64 3.60 -6.87
N ASP A 47 13.94 4.54 -6.26
CA ASP A 47 14.31 5.13 -4.98
C ASP A 47 14.11 4.15 -3.82
N ILE A 48 13.12 3.23 -3.93
CA ILE A 48 12.83 2.22 -2.93
C ILE A 48 13.96 1.19 -2.79
N ILE A 49 14.77 0.99 -3.82
CA ILE A 49 15.82 -0.05 -3.83
C ILE A 49 16.81 0.19 -2.68
N GLY A 50 16.99 -0.84 -1.86
CA GLY A 50 17.89 -0.83 -0.70
C GLY A 50 17.25 -1.42 0.54
N THR A 51 17.95 -1.27 1.67
CA THR A 51 17.50 -1.77 2.97
C THR A 51 16.95 -0.62 3.80
N TRP A 52 15.78 -0.84 4.38
CA TRP A 52 15.04 0.13 5.15
C TRP A 52 14.67 -0.43 6.52
N GLU A 53 14.86 0.37 7.56
CA GLU A 53 14.46 0.05 8.93
C GLU A 53 13.50 1.10 9.45
N GLY A 54 12.45 0.68 10.15
CA GLY A 54 11.51 1.60 10.74
C GLY A 54 10.44 0.95 11.59
N LYS A 55 9.54 1.80 12.07
CA LYS A 55 8.46 1.43 12.96
C LYS A 55 7.14 1.92 12.42
N VAL A 56 6.07 1.27 12.88
CA VAL A 56 4.74 1.82 12.81
C VAL A 56 4.71 3.16 13.56
N THR A 57 4.23 4.21 12.91
CA THR A 57 4.14 5.56 13.48
C THR A 57 2.71 5.99 13.79
N SER A 58 1.72 5.26 13.31
CA SER A 58 0.31 5.51 13.62
C SER A 58 -0.04 4.99 15.01
N SER A 59 -0.61 5.86 15.85
CA SER A 59 -1.13 5.48 17.16
C SER A 59 -2.44 4.68 17.09
N GLU A 60 -3.04 4.59 15.90
CA GLU A 60 -4.29 3.87 15.65
C GLU A 60 -4.03 2.43 15.19
N ASP A 61 -2.77 2.07 14.96
CA ASP A 61 -2.40 0.73 14.54
C ASP A 61 -2.32 -0.21 15.75
N GLU A 62 -2.99 -1.35 15.64
CA GLU A 62 -2.93 -2.42 16.64
C GLU A 62 -1.54 -3.06 16.74
N HIS A 63 -0.69 -2.82 15.74
CA HIS A 63 0.70 -3.26 15.70
C HIS A 63 1.70 -2.23 16.24
N THR A 64 1.25 -1.22 16.97
CA THR A 64 2.14 -0.28 17.69
C THR A 64 2.83 -0.96 18.88
N ASP A 65 3.43 -2.09 18.66
CA ASP A 65 4.23 -2.83 19.64
C ASP A 65 5.60 -2.18 19.91
N GLY A 66 5.95 -1.16 19.12
CA GLY A 66 7.25 -0.50 19.15
C GLY A 66 8.35 -1.30 18.47
N GLU A 67 7.99 -2.39 17.80
CA GLU A 67 8.95 -3.24 17.11
C GLU A 67 9.60 -2.53 15.92
N LEU A 68 10.85 -2.85 15.71
CA LEU A 68 11.61 -2.38 14.57
C LEU A 68 11.51 -3.43 13.46
N HIS A 69 11.10 -2.99 12.28
CA HIS A 69 11.00 -3.81 11.09
C HIS A 69 12.11 -3.47 10.11
N ARG A 70 12.49 -4.42 9.27
CA ARG A 70 13.45 -4.20 8.20
C ARG A 70 12.98 -4.88 6.92
N TRP A 71 13.05 -4.15 5.80
CA TRP A 71 12.85 -4.66 4.45
C TRP A 71 14.05 -4.35 3.57
N GLU A 72 14.45 -5.31 2.75
CA GLU A 72 15.45 -5.14 1.69
C GLU A 72 14.75 -5.30 0.34
N TYR A 73 14.60 -4.22 -0.40
CA TYR A 73 14.05 -4.21 -1.76
C TYR A 73 15.18 -4.29 -2.77
N LYS A 74 15.16 -5.30 -3.64
CA LYS A 74 16.21 -5.58 -4.62
C LYS A 74 15.80 -5.13 -6.01
N ALA A 75 16.76 -4.69 -6.82
CA ALA A 75 16.52 -4.22 -8.19
C ALA A 75 15.90 -5.27 -9.14
N ASN A 76 15.91 -6.55 -8.76
CA ASN A 76 15.28 -7.61 -9.53
C ASN A 76 13.80 -7.83 -9.19
N GLY A 77 13.18 -6.94 -8.41
CA GLY A 77 11.78 -7.04 -8.02
C GLY A 77 11.49 -8.02 -6.87
N THR A 78 12.54 -8.55 -6.21
CA THR A 78 12.36 -9.37 -5.01
C THR A 78 12.64 -8.55 -3.75
N TYR A 79 12.05 -8.96 -2.61
CA TYR A 79 12.38 -8.35 -1.33
C TYR A 79 12.63 -9.42 -0.26
N VAL A 80 13.26 -8.99 0.85
CA VAL A 80 13.40 -9.80 2.05
C VAL A 80 12.85 -9.00 3.23
N TYR A 81 12.00 -9.61 4.01
CA TYR A 81 11.59 -9.10 5.31
C TYR A 81 12.48 -9.69 6.42
N TYR A 82 12.81 -8.86 7.40
CA TYR A 82 13.57 -9.29 8.57
C TYR A 82 12.79 -8.92 9.83
N SER A 83 12.69 -9.86 10.75
CA SER A 83 12.28 -9.63 12.13
C SER A 83 13.49 -9.52 13.02
N LYS A 84 13.39 -8.82 14.15
CA LYS A 84 14.44 -8.69 15.13
C LYS A 84 14.17 -9.64 16.30
N GLU A 85 15.05 -10.62 16.50
CA GLU A 85 14.97 -11.58 17.61
C GLU A 85 16.27 -11.56 18.39
N ASN A 86 16.18 -11.36 19.73
CA ASN A 86 17.35 -11.28 20.61
C ASN A 86 18.44 -10.31 20.09
N ASP A 87 18.03 -9.15 19.60
CA ASP A 87 18.87 -8.12 18.98
C ASP A 87 19.53 -8.51 17.64
N GLU A 88 19.21 -9.66 17.08
CA GLU A 88 19.70 -10.11 15.78
C GLU A 88 18.61 -10.05 14.73
N TRP A 89 18.97 -9.62 13.50
CA TRP A 89 18.08 -9.61 12.35
C TRP A 89 18.01 -11.00 11.74
N LYS A 90 16.80 -11.53 11.63
CA LYS A 90 16.52 -12.81 10.96
C LYS A 90 15.67 -12.60 9.74
N ALA A 91 16.19 -13.04 8.59
CA ALA A 91 15.44 -13.03 7.34
C ALA A 91 14.25 -13.99 7.40
N SER A 92 13.13 -13.59 6.82
CA SER A 92 12.01 -14.50 6.58
C SER A 92 12.44 -15.62 5.62
N ASN A 93 11.89 -16.81 5.84
CA ASN A 93 12.13 -17.99 5.00
C ASN A 93 11.04 -18.18 3.94
N ASP A 94 10.48 -17.09 3.42
CA ASP A 94 9.44 -17.15 2.42
C ASP A 94 9.96 -17.78 1.13
N VAL A 95 9.20 -18.73 0.57
CA VAL A 95 9.56 -19.40 -0.69
C VAL A 95 9.38 -18.48 -1.90
N MET A 96 8.65 -17.40 -1.73
CA MET A 96 8.44 -16.34 -2.70
C MET A 96 8.23 -15.04 -1.95
N ALA A 97 8.92 -13.99 -2.35
CA ALA A 97 8.71 -12.62 -1.88
C ALA A 97 9.13 -11.67 -3.00
N ASP A 98 8.17 -11.05 -3.65
CA ASP A 98 8.40 -10.09 -4.71
C ASP A 98 7.56 -8.82 -4.54
N TYR A 99 7.95 -7.76 -5.22
CA TYR A 99 7.31 -6.47 -5.17
C TYR A 99 7.37 -5.78 -6.53
N PHE A 100 6.51 -4.80 -6.70
CA PHE A 100 6.66 -3.76 -7.70
C PHE A 100 6.21 -2.40 -7.15
N VAL A 101 6.69 -1.35 -7.76
CA VAL A 101 6.23 0.02 -7.53
C VAL A 101 5.69 0.56 -8.85
N ASP A 102 4.53 1.20 -8.78
CA ASP A 102 3.92 1.94 -9.89
C ASP A 102 3.58 3.35 -9.38
N GLY A 103 4.41 4.31 -9.76
CA GLY A 103 4.35 5.66 -9.22
C GLY A 103 4.61 5.69 -7.71
N ILE A 104 3.56 5.95 -6.92
CA ILE A 104 3.61 5.95 -5.45
C ILE A 104 3.08 4.66 -4.84
N LEU A 105 2.58 3.72 -5.62
CA LEU A 105 1.95 2.51 -5.14
C LEU A 105 2.98 1.38 -5.03
N LEU A 106 3.26 0.95 -3.82
CA LEU A 106 4.04 -0.25 -3.52
C LEU A 106 3.11 -1.44 -3.34
N CYS A 107 3.36 -2.48 -4.12
CA CYS A 107 2.72 -3.78 -3.96
C CYS A 107 3.73 -4.81 -3.57
N THR A 108 3.42 -5.58 -2.53
CA THR A 108 4.20 -6.73 -2.11
C THR A 108 3.35 -7.98 -2.16
N ARG A 109 3.96 -9.11 -2.50
CA ARG A 109 3.34 -10.42 -2.39
C ARG A 109 4.34 -11.45 -1.90
N TRP A 110 3.87 -12.38 -1.10
CA TRP A 110 4.75 -13.42 -0.56
C TRP A 110 4.02 -14.72 -0.30
N LYS A 111 4.81 -15.77 -0.19
CA LYS A 111 4.37 -17.13 0.14
C LYS A 111 5.31 -17.72 1.18
N LYS A 112 4.77 -18.15 2.32
CA LYS A 112 5.58 -18.74 3.40
C LYS A 112 6.11 -20.12 3.05
N THR A 113 5.26 -20.94 2.45
CA THR A 113 5.61 -22.31 2.00
C THR A 113 4.99 -22.55 0.63
N ILE A 114 5.44 -23.63 -0.06
CA ILE A 114 4.93 -23.96 -1.39
C ILE A 114 3.41 -24.18 -1.39
N ASP A 115 2.88 -24.73 -0.31
CA ASP A 115 1.45 -25.07 -0.16
C ASP A 115 0.62 -23.96 0.51
N SER A 116 1.26 -22.88 1.02
CA SER A 116 0.51 -21.78 1.63
C SER A 116 -0.17 -20.91 0.58
N ASN A 117 -1.21 -20.19 0.99
CA ASN A 117 -1.80 -19.16 0.14
C ASN A 117 -0.82 -18.01 -0.10
N GLU A 118 -0.91 -17.39 -1.26
CA GLU A 118 -0.23 -16.14 -1.54
C GLU A 118 -0.87 -15.01 -0.74
N LEU A 119 -0.05 -14.22 -0.07
CA LEU A 119 -0.44 -13.03 0.65
C LEU A 119 0.00 -11.81 -0.15
N ARG A 120 -0.76 -10.71 -0.05
CA ARG A 120 -0.51 -9.46 -0.77
C ARG A 120 -0.79 -8.28 0.13
N GLU A 121 0.01 -7.23 -0.02
CA GLU A 121 -0.21 -5.94 0.60
C GLU A 121 0.04 -4.80 -0.37
N TRP A 122 -0.68 -3.70 -0.11
CA TRP A 122 -0.62 -2.47 -0.88
C TRP A 122 -0.31 -1.32 0.07
N TRP A 123 0.63 -0.48 -0.32
CA TRP A 123 1.06 0.69 0.41
C TRP A 123 1.17 1.89 -0.52
N GLU A 124 0.78 3.05 -0.03
CA GLU A 124 1.05 4.32 -0.69
C GLU A 124 2.34 4.91 -0.12
N ILE A 125 3.33 5.11 -0.95
CA ILE A 125 4.56 5.81 -0.58
C ILE A 125 4.26 7.31 -0.60
N GLU A 126 4.30 7.95 0.56
CA GLU A 126 4.08 9.38 0.67
C GLU A 126 5.31 10.19 0.28
N SER A 127 6.50 9.66 0.58
CA SER A 127 7.77 10.27 0.18
C SER A 127 8.95 9.31 0.37
N ILE A 128 9.95 9.45 -0.49
CA ILE A 128 11.32 8.94 -0.26
C ILE A 128 12.26 10.12 -0.44
N LYS A 129 12.83 10.60 0.66
CA LYS A 129 13.69 11.78 0.66
C LYS A 129 14.74 11.73 1.77
N ASP A 130 15.97 12.12 1.46
CA ASP A 130 17.08 12.23 2.41
C ASP A 130 17.31 10.95 3.23
N GLY A 131 17.08 9.77 2.62
CA GLY A 131 17.22 8.49 3.28
C GLY A 131 16.08 8.12 4.23
N VAL A 132 14.96 8.86 4.19
CA VAL A 132 13.73 8.55 4.92
C VAL A 132 12.62 8.24 3.93
N MET A 133 11.92 7.13 4.18
CA MET A 133 10.73 6.73 3.43
C MET A 133 9.52 6.72 4.38
N LYS A 134 8.43 7.32 3.91
CA LYS A 134 7.14 7.28 4.60
C LYS A 134 6.13 6.60 3.71
N TRP A 135 5.42 5.66 4.27
CA TRP A 135 4.34 4.98 3.57
C TRP A 135 3.12 4.82 4.47
N LYS A 136 1.97 4.63 3.85
CA LYS A 136 0.71 4.41 4.55
C LYS A 136 -0.16 3.41 3.81
N ALA A 137 -1.09 2.82 4.52
CA ALA A 137 -2.16 2.02 3.94
C ALA A 137 -3.44 2.16 4.75
N LEU A 138 -4.57 2.21 4.05
CA LEU A 138 -5.87 2.05 4.68
C LEU A 138 -6.05 0.57 5.03
N ARG A 139 -6.39 0.29 6.28
CA ARG A 139 -6.65 -1.05 6.81
C ARG A 139 -8.06 -1.13 7.37
N MET A 140 -8.58 -2.33 7.42
CA MET A 140 -9.91 -2.61 7.99
C MET A 140 -9.75 -3.62 9.12
N ARG A 141 -10.40 -3.32 10.25
CA ARG A 141 -10.51 -4.23 11.40
C ARG A 141 -11.60 -5.27 11.16
N GLU A 142 -11.61 -6.30 11.99
CA GLU A 142 -12.62 -7.36 11.91
C GLU A 142 -14.06 -6.86 12.11
N ASP A 143 -14.24 -5.78 12.86
CA ASP A 143 -15.53 -5.12 13.07
C ASP A 143 -16.00 -4.24 11.89
N GLY A 144 -15.19 -4.16 10.82
CA GLY A 144 -15.47 -3.36 9.64
C GLY A 144 -15.06 -1.89 9.74
N THR A 145 -14.55 -1.43 10.88
CA THR A 145 -13.99 -0.08 11.00
C THR A 145 -12.65 0.02 10.29
N THR A 146 -12.33 1.22 9.81
CA THR A 146 -11.07 1.46 9.09
C THR A 146 -10.10 2.30 9.91
N TYR A 147 -8.82 2.13 9.62
CA TYR A 147 -7.74 2.94 10.17
C TYR A 147 -6.62 3.09 9.13
N THR A 148 -5.75 4.07 9.32
CA THR A 148 -4.58 4.26 8.46
C THR A 148 -3.33 3.79 9.19
N ALA A 149 -2.72 2.72 8.70
CA ALA A 149 -1.39 2.29 9.14
C ALA A 149 -0.34 3.17 8.45
N THR A 150 0.63 3.67 9.22
CA THR A 150 1.75 4.47 8.70
C THR A 150 3.07 3.93 9.19
N PHE A 151 4.09 4.01 8.34
CA PHE A 151 5.47 3.67 8.69
C PHE A 151 6.40 4.84 8.35
N GLU A 152 7.40 5.03 9.18
CA GLU A 152 8.55 5.85 8.86
C GLU A 152 9.81 4.97 8.90
N MET A 153 10.51 4.92 7.77
CA MET A 153 11.63 4.02 7.52
C MET A 153 12.88 4.83 7.24
N THR A 154 13.99 4.41 7.78
CA THR A 154 15.31 5.00 7.49
C THR A 154 16.13 4.03 6.65
N LYS A 155 16.79 4.52 5.61
CA LYS A 155 17.67 3.71 4.77
C LYS A 155 18.90 3.29 5.56
N VAL A 156 19.15 1.99 5.58
CA VAL A 156 20.36 1.42 6.18
C VAL A 156 21.51 1.57 5.17
N LYS A 157 22.64 2.05 5.65
CA LYS A 157 23.84 2.25 4.83
C LYS A 157 24.62 0.94 4.64
#